data_fb058267ba7822d96239022cbb577857
#
_entry.id   fb058267ba7822d96239022cbb577857
#
_cell.length_a   1.000
_cell.length_b   1.000
_cell.length_c   1.000
_cell.angle_alpha   90.00
_cell.angle_beta   90.00
_cell.angle_gamma   90.00
#
_symmetry.space_group_name_H-M   'P 1'
#
loop_
_entity.id
_entity.type
_entity.pdbx_description
1 polymer ?
#
loop_
_entity_poly.entity_id
_entity_poly.type
_entity_poly.pdbx_seq_one_letter_code
_entity_poly.pdbx_strand_id
1 'polypeptide(L)'
;MSPPSIGVAMLVSALVSAGGFAARALDGAGTVAAWLVGTAVLAGSGWFGGAVLLAFFALSSAVSRFAPRRRHTALDAKGERRDAWQVLANGGAAASGAALLAGTPVALWVVTGALATAAADTWATAWGAGSTVLPRHVLTGRAVPAGTSGGMTWRGTLGGLVGAWVTAAAGLPTGGVPLLAAGTGIGFCGMLLDSWLGAAAQGRFHCPACDAPSEWRRHRCGIQTLHVGGIRWLTNDAVNGLATTAGAFAGWLAWRCCSPS
;
A
#
# COMPACT_ATOMS: atom_id res chain seq x y z
N MET A 1 -1.29 19.86 -18.65
CA MET A 1 -0.09 19.26 -19.30
C MET A 1 -0.51 17.96 -19.97
N SER A 2 -0.17 17.76 -21.24
CA SER A 2 -0.44 16.52 -21.95
C SER A 2 0.27 15.33 -21.25
N PRO A 3 -0.32 14.12 -21.24
CA PRO A 3 0.36 12.95 -20.75
C PRO A 3 1.63 12.66 -21.57
N PRO A 4 2.68 12.12 -20.95
CA PRO A 4 3.90 11.78 -21.70
C PRO A 4 3.62 10.67 -22.71
N SER A 5 4.41 10.63 -23.79
CA SER A 5 4.37 9.49 -24.68
C SER A 5 4.75 8.20 -23.96
N ILE A 6 4.28 7.05 -24.44
CA ILE A 6 4.56 5.76 -23.82
C ILE A 6 6.08 5.50 -23.67
N GLY A 7 6.87 5.91 -24.66
CA GLY A 7 8.34 5.77 -24.58
C GLY A 7 8.96 6.60 -23.45
N VAL A 8 8.48 7.84 -23.24
CA VAL A 8 8.92 8.66 -22.12
C VAL A 8 8.48 8.05 -20.78
N ALA A 9 7.24 7.56 -20.70
CA ALA A 9 6.73 6.88 -19.50
C ALA A 9 7.57 5.65 -19.16
N MET A 10 7.91 4.82 -20.16
CA MET A 10 8.78 3.65 -19.98
C MET A 10 10.17 4.02 -19.49
N LEU A 11 10.79 5.05 -20.07
CA LEU A 11 12.14 5.49 -19.71
C LEU A 11 12.17 6.04 -18.26
N VAL A 12 11.25 6.95 -17.95
CA VAL A 12 11.16 7.56 -16.61
C VAL A 12 10.91 6.49 -15.55
N SER A 13 9.95 5.58 -15.80
CA SER A 13 9.65 4.48 -14.87
C SER A 13 10.81 3.52 -14.72
N ALA A 14 11.58 3.24 -15.78
CA ALA A 14 12.78 2.40 -15.72
C ALA A 14 13.85 3.05 -14.82
N LEU A 15 14.11 4.35 -15.00
CA LEU A 15 15.08 5.08 -14.19
C LEU A 15 14.69 5.11 -12.70
N VAL A 16 13.42 5.38 -12.39
CA VAL A 16 12.92 5.39 -11.01
C VAL A 16 12.99 4.00 -10.40
N SER A 17 12.59 2.96 -11.12
CA SER A 17 12.65 1.56 -10.63
C SER A 17 14.08 1.08 -10.41
N ALA A 18 15.01 1.42 -11.32
CA ALA A 18 16.44 1.15 -11.16
C ALA A 18 17.03 1.88 -9.94
N GLY A 19 16.62 3.14 -9.71
CA GLY A 19 16.96 3.87 -8.49
C GLY A 19 16.44 3.19 -7.23
N GLY A 20 15.20 2.67 -7.25
CA GLY A 20 14.61 1.87 -6.16
C GLY A 20 15.38 0.58 -5.88
N PHE A 21 15.86 -0.10 -6.92
CA PHE A 21 16.73 -1.28 -6.79
C PHE A 21 18.09 -0.92 -6.17
N ALA A 22 18.74 0.13 -6.69
CA ALA A 22 20.02 0.61 -6.16
C ALA A 22 19.91 1.05 -4.69
N ALA A 23 18.81 1.68 -4.31
CA ALA A 23 18.49 2.07 -2.93
C ALA A 23 18.08 0.88 -2.04
N ARG A 24 18.05 -0.35 -2.57
CA ARG A 24 17.62 -1.57 -1.89
C ARG A 24 16.17 -1.52 -1.38
N ALA A 25 15.31 -0.72 -2.00
CA ALA A 25 13.89 -0.67 -1.72
C ALA A 25 13.09 -1.75 -2.48
N LEU A 26 13.63 -2.22 -3.60
CA LEU A 26 13.05 -3.26 -4.46
C LEU A 26 14.03 -4.44 -4.60
N ASP A 27 13.50 -5.65 -4.78
CA ASP A 27 14.25 -6.78 -5.33
C ASP A 27 14.17 -6.78 -6.88
N GLY A 28 14.78 -7.77 -7.55
CA GLY A 28 14.79 -7.82 -9.01
C GLY A 28 13.38 -7.94 -9.63
N ALA A 29 12.53 -8.80 -9.07
CA ALA A 29 11.16 -8.99 -9.55
C ALA A 29 10.28 -7.76 -9.23
N GLY A 30 10.45 -7.17 -8.05
CA GLY A 30 9.82 -5.92 -7.66
C GLY A 30 10.21 -4.74 -8.54
N THR A 31 11.45 -4.70 -9.03
CA THR A 31 11.92 -3.67 -9.97
C THR A 31 11.18 -3.75 -11.30
N VAL A 32 11.01 -4.95 -11.86
CA VAL A 32 10.24 -5.15 -13.10
C VAL A 32 8.77 -4.78 -12.89
N ALA A 33 8.17 -5.24 -11.79
CA ALA A 33 6.79 -4.89 -11.46
C ALA A 33 6.60 -3.37 -11.27
N ALA A 34 7.54 -2.69 -10.60
CA ALA A 34 7.50 -1.24 -10.39
C ALA A 34 7.65 -0.47 -11.73
N TRP A 35 8.48 -0.94 -12.63
CA TRP A 35 8.59 -0.39 -13.98
C TRP A 35 7.26 -0.48 -14.74
N LEU A 36 6.61 -1.64 -14.73
CA LEU A 36 5.31 -1.84 -15.41
C LEU A 36 4.22 -0.97 -14.79
N VAL A 37 4.09 -0.97 -13.47
CA VAL A 37 3.13 -0.14 -12.73
C VAL A 37 3.38 1.34 -13.00
N GLY A 38 4.63 1.78 -12.92
CA GLY A 38 5.02 3.17 -13.17
C GLY A 38 4.72 3.61 -14.58
N THR A 39 5.01 2.76 -15.56
CA THR A 39 4.70 3.04 -16.98
C THR A 39 3.20 3.21 -17.20
N ALA A 40 2.38 2.30 -16.68
CA ALA A 40 0.92 2.35 -16.83
C ALA A 40 0.33 3.61 -16.14
N VAL A 41 0.77 3.90 -14.92
CA VAL A 41 0.30 5.09 -14.19
C VAL A 41 0.71 6.37 -14.91
N LEU A 42 1.98 6.50 -15.30
CA LEU A 42 2.49 7.73 -15.92
C LEU A 42 1.87 7.95 -17.32
N ALA A 43 1.75 6.92 -18.13
CA ALA A 43 1.13 7.01 -19.44
C ALA A 43 -0.38 7.27 -19.37
N GLY A 44 -1.10 6.66 -18.41
CA GLY A 44 -2.55 6.74 -18.31
C GLY A 44 -3.07 7.96 -17.56
N SER A 45 -2.42 8.37 -16.47
CA SER A 45 -2.85 9.48 -15.61
C SER A 45 -1.94 10.72 -15.67
N GLY A 46 -0.93 10.71 -16.54
CA GLY A 46 -0.03 11.84 -16.76
C GLY A 46 0.97 12.09 -15.63
N TRP A 47 1.64 13.23 -15.69
CA TRP A 47 2.73 13.60 -14.79
C TRP A 47 2.30 13.69 -13.33
N PHE A 48 1.07 14.15 -13.05
CA PHE A 48 0.58 14.25 -11.68
C PHE A 48 0.22 12.91 -11.09
N GLY A 49 -0.30 11.96 -11.89
CA GLY A 49 -0.45 10.57 -11.43
C GLY A 49 0.91 9.91 -11.15
N GLY A 50 1.90 10.18 -12.00
CA GLY A 50 3.30 9.79 -11.75
C GLY A 50 3.87 10.42 -10.47
N ALA A 51 3.55 11.69 -10.18
CA ALA A 51 3.95 12.36 -8.94
C ALA A 51 3.31 11.72 -7.69
N VAL A 52 2.02 11.36 -7.76
CA VAL A 52 1.33 10.63 -6.68
C VAL A 52 2.00 9.27 -6.43
N LEU A 53 2.33 8.53 -7.50
CA LEU A 53 3.03 7.24 -7.38
C LEU A 53 4.42 7.42 -6.79
N LEU A 54 5.18 8.43 -7.24
CA LEU A 54 6.52 8.72 -6.73
C LEU A 54 6.47 9.12 -5.25
N ALA A 55 5.52 9.98 -4.86
CA ALA A 55 5.31 10.37 -3.47
C ALA A 55 5.00 9.15 -2.59
N PHE A 56 4.06 8.29 -3.01
CA PHE A 56 3.80 7.02 -2.32
C PHE A 56 5.08 6.19 -2.19
N PHE A 57 5.75 5.89 -3.29
CA PHE A 57 6.88 4.95 -3.29
C PHE A 57 8.07 5.47 -2.49
N ALA A 58 8.50 6.72 -2.75
CA ALA A 58 9.68 7.30 -2.12
C ALA A 58 9.47 7.53 -0.62
N LEU A 59 8.37 8.17 -0.25
CA LEU A 59 8.11 8.53 1.15
C LEU A 59 7.77 7.30 1.99
N SER A 60 6.95 6.37 1.46
CA SER A 60 6.67 5.11 2.18
C SER A 60 7.92 4.23 2.33
N SER A 61 8.82 4.24 1.35
CA SER A 61 10.10 3.54 1.46
C SER A 61 11.00 4.19 2.52
N ALA A 62 11.05 5.52 2.56
CA ALA A 62 11.80 6.25 3.59
C ALA A 62 11.22 5.99 4.99
N VAL A 63 9.91 6.14 5.17
CA VAL A 63 9.23 5.92 6.45
C VAL A 63 9.46 4.49 6.94
N SER A 64 9.32 3.48 6.07
CA SER A 64 9.57 2.08 6.43
C SER A 64 11.03 1.82 6.82
N ARG A 65 11.98 2.46 6.13
CA ARG A 65 13.41 2.31 6.42
C ARG A 65 13.81 2.87 7.78
N PHE A 66 13.20 3.99 8.18
CA PHE A 66 13.49 4.66 9.46
C PHE A 66 12.55 4.24 10.59
N ALA A 67 11.58 3.35 10.32
CA ALA A 67 10.70 2.81 11.34
C ALA A 67 11.48 2.06 12.42
N PRO A 68 11.11 2.20 13.70
CA PRO A 68 11.75 1.45 14.78
C PRO A 68 11.57 -0.05 14.55
N ARG A 69 12.68 -0.78 14.45
CA ARG A 69 12.65 -2.25 14.38
C ARG A 69 12.41 -2.81 15.77
N ARG A 70 11.22 -3.29 16.04
CA ARG A 70 10.98 -4.08 17.24
C ARG A 70 11.64 -5.45 17.07
N ARG A 71 12.61 -5.76 17.92
CA ARG A 71 13.39 -7.03 17.90
C ARG A 71 12.54 -8.29 18.16
N HIS A 72 11.27 -8.16 18.49
CA HIS A 72 10.41 -9.26 18.94
C HIS A 72 8.98 -9.20 18.40
N THR A 73 8.79 -8.98 17.10
CA THR A 73 7.53 -9.40 16.50
C THR A 73 7.62 -10.91 16.28
N ALA A 74 6.76 -11.66 16.95
CA ALA A 74 6.66 -13.11 16.79
C ALA A 74 6.25 -13.53 15.37
N LEU A 75 5.82 -12.55 14.55
CA LEU A 75 5.45 -12.72 13.17
C LEU A 75 6.66 -12.47 12.26
N ASP A 76 6.86 -13.37 11.32
CA ASP A 76 7.89 -13.25 10.30
C ASP A 76 7.58 -12.05 9.39
N ALA A 77 8.30 -10.95 9.56
CA ALA A 77 8.22 -9.85 8.63
C ALA A 77 8.82 -10.27 7.28
N LYS A 78 8.13 -9.92 6.20
CA LYS A 78 8.68 -9.99 4.84
C LYS A 78 10.00 -9.20 4.78
N GLY A 79 10.92 -9.62 3.92
CA GLY A 79 12.22 -8.97 3.74
C GLY A 79 12.12 -7.45 3.51
N GLU A 80 13.22 -6.74 3.77
CA GLU A 80 13.27 -5.27 3.68
C GLU A 80 13.02 -4.72 2.27
N ARG A 81 13.16 -5.57 1.23
CA ARG A 81 12.97 -5.20 -0.18
C ARG A 81 11.60 -5.66 -0.65
N ARG A 82 10.87 -4.76 -1.29
CA ARG A 82 9.57 -5.11 -1.88
C ARG A 82 9.76 -6.03 -3.08
N ASP A 83 9.07 -7.15 -3.05
CA ASP A 83 8.97 -8.09 -4.16
C ASP A 83 7.84 -7.68 -5.15
N ALA A 84 7.70 -8.46 -6.25
CA ALA A 84 6.68 -8.18 -7.26
C ALA A 84 5.25 -8.22 -6.70
N TRP A 85 4.95 -9.15 -5.78
CA TRP A 85 3.61 -9.27 -5.21
C TRP A 85 3.23 -8.06 -4.36
N GLN A 86 4.18 -7.55 -3.57
CA GLN A 86 3.96 -6.32 -2.79
C GLN A 86 3.79 -5.09 -3.68
N VAL A 87 4.56 -5.00 -4.77
CA VAL A 87 4.42 -3.90 -5.73
C VAL A 87 3.06 -3.95 -6.43
N LEU A 88 2.63 -5.15 -6.86
CA LEU A 88 1.34 -5.32 -7.53
C LEU A 88 0.16 -5.15 -6.57
N ALA A 89 0.25 -5.63 -5.33
CA ALA A 89 -0.78 -5.43 -4.33
C ALA A 89 -1.03 -3.94 -4.04
N ASN A 90 0.04 -3.15 -3.95
CA ASN A 90 -0.06 -1.73 -3.61
C ASN A 90 -0.29 -0.81 -4.82
N GLY A 91 0.22 -1.19 -6.01
CA GLY A 91 0.19 -0.33 -7.20
C GLY A 91 -0.65 -0.86 -8.35
N GLY A 92 -1.03 -2.15 -8.33
CA GLY A 92 -1.72 -2.79 -9.45
C GLY A 92 -3.09 -2.19 -9.75
N ALA A 93 -3.88 -1.88 -8.72
CA ALA A 93 -5.17 -1.22 -8.89
C ALA A 93 -5.03 0.18 -9.52
N ALA A 94 -4.02 0.95 -9.09
CA ALA A 94 -3.70 2.25 -9.68
C ALA A 94 -3.28 2.11 -11.14
N ALA A 95 -2.41 1.14 -11.46
CA ALA A 95 -1.94 0.89 -12.82
C ALA A 95 -3.09 0.46 -13.75
N SER A 96 -3.94 -0.48 -13.30
CA SER A 96 -5.11 -0.94 -14.06
C SER A 96 -6.10 0.20 -14.31
N GLY A 97 -6.41 0.98 -13.28
CA GLY A 97 -7.31 2.14 -13.40
C GLY A 97 -6.74 3.22 -14.33
N ALA A 98 -5.44 3.51 -14.23
CA ALA A 98 -4.78 4.45 -15.12
C ALA A 98 -4.81 4.00 -16.58
N ALA A 99 -4.58 2.70 -16.83
CA ALA A 99 -4.62 2.16 -18.19
C ALA A 99 -6.04 2.16 -18.79
N LEU A 100 -7.05 1.73 -18.01
CA LEU A 100 -8.45 1.66 -18.44
C LEU A 100 -9.07 3.04 -18.68
N LEU A 101 -8.63 4.07 -17.94
CA LEU A 101 -9.17 5.43 -17.98
C LEU A 101 -8.15 6.41 -18.58
N ALA A 102 -7.24 5.91 -19.42
CA ALA A 102 -6.12 6.70 -19.93
C ALA A 102 -6.58 8.00 -20.61
N GLY A 103 -5.88 9.09 -20.30
CA GLY A 103 -6.14 10.42 -20.85
C GLY A 103 -7.36 11.12 -20.26
N THR A 104 -8.09 10.51 -19.32
CA THR A 104 -9.24 11.16 -18.66
C THR A 104 -8.84 11.72 -17.28
N PRO A 105 -9.48 12.81 -16.82
CA PRO A 105 -9.24 13.33 -15.46
C PRO A 105 -9.57 12.31 -14.35
N VAL A 106 -10.46 11.37 -14.61
CA VAL A 106 -10.86 10.29 -13.68
C VAL A 106 -9.67 9.42 -13.30
N ALA A 107 -8.74 9.18 -14.25
CA ALA A 107 -7.56 8.35 -14.01
C ALA A 107 -6.73 8.85 -12.80
N LEU A 108 -6.57 10.16 -12.64
CA LEU A 108 -5.87 10.76 -11.49
C LEU A 108 -6.56 10.44 -10.16
N TRP A 109 -7.90 10.48 -10.11
CA TRP A 109 -8.67 10.21 -8.90
C TRP A 109 -8.58 8.74 -8.48
N VAL A 110 -8.69 7.84 -9.45
CA VAL A 110 -8.52 6.39 -9.25
C VAL A 110 -7.12 6.06 -8.73
N VAL A 111 -6.10 6.62 -9.37
CA VAL A 111 -4.69 6.46 -8.95
C VAL A 111 -4.46 7.00 -7.54
N THR A 112 -4.99 8.21 -7.26
CA THR A 112 -4.85 8.83 -5.94
C THR A 112 -5.54 8.01 -4.85
N GLY A 113 -6.77 7.53 -5.09
CA GLY A 113 -7.49 6.69 -4.13
C GLY A 113 -6.77 5.38 -3.80
N ALA A 114 -6.26 4.69 -4.81
CA ALA A 114 -5.49 3.45 -4.62
C ALA A 114 -4.19 3.70 -3.85
N LEU A 115 -3.39 4.67 -4.30
CA LEU A 115 -2.05 4.91 -3.75
C LEU A 115 -2.08 5.59 -2.37
N ALA A 116 -3.09 6.44 -2.09
CA ALA A 116 -3.31 6.98 -0.76
C ALA A 116 -3.70 5.88 0.23
N THR A 117 -4.47 4.86 -0.19
CA THR A 117 -4.76 3.66 0.62
C THR A 117 -3.49 2.89 0.94
N ALA A 118 -2.66 2.59 -0.07
CA ALA A 118 -1.39 1.89 0.13
C ALA A 118 -0.41 2.67 1.03
N ALA A 119 -0.37 4.01 0.87
CA ALA A 119 0.44 4.87 1.72
C ALA A 119 -0.03 4.87 3.16
N ALA A 120 -1.35 5.01 3.38
CA ALA A 120 -1.94 5.01 4.70
C ALA A 120 -1.61 3.72 5.47
N ASP A 121 -1.77 2.55 4.86
CA ASP A 121 -1.44 1.28 5.49
C ASP A 121 0.06 1.17 5.80
N THR A 122 0.93 1.51 4.84
CA THR A 122 2.39 1.47 5.04
C THR A 122 2.84 2.37 6.19
N TRP A 123 2.31 3.62 6.25
CA TRP A 123 2.70 4.57 7.29
C TRP A 123 2.09 4.21 8.64
N ALA A 124 0.85 3.66 8.65
CA ALA A 124 0.23 3.15 9.86
C ALA A 124 1.06 2.04 10.50
N THR A 125 1.52 1.08 9.70
CA THR A 125 2.40 -0.01 10.14
C THR A 125 3.74 0.52 10.65
N ALA A 126 4.39 1.41 9.93
CA ALA A 126 5.70 1.96 10.28
C ALA A 126 5.65 2.80 11.58
N TRP A 127 4.68 3.71 11.69
CA TRP A 127 4.52 4.55 12.90
C TRP A 127 4.01 3.73 14.08
N GLY A 128 3.12 2.76 13.82
CA GLY A 128 2.61 1.81 14.81
C GLY A 128 3.71 0.97 15.44
N ALA A 129 4.73 0.56 14.68
CA ALA A 129 5.89 -0.16 15.17
C ALA A 129 6.67 0.60 16.25
N GLY A 130 6.65 1.93 16.23
CA GLY A 130 7.24 2.79 17.26
C GLY A 130 6.36 3.03 18.49
N SER A 131 5.16 2.43 18.57
CA SER A 131 4.27 2.62 19.71
C SER A 131 4.77 1.90 20.96
N THR A 132 4.73 2.55 22.10
CA THR A 132 5.01 1.94 23.42
C THR A 132 3.80 1.21 24.00
N VAL A 133 2.60 1.49 23.45
CA VAL A 133 1.34 0.88 23.86
C VAL A 133 1.02 -0.28 22.95
N LEU A 134 0.52 -1.39 23.52
CA LEU A 134 0.08 -2.55 22.74
C LEU A 134 -1.04 -2.17 21.75
N PRO A 135 -1.02 -2.71 20.53
CA PRO A 135 -2.11 -2.54 19.59
C PRO A 135 -3.43 -3.07 20.15
N ARG A 136 -4.53 -2.48 19.71
CA ARG A 136 -5.87 -3.01 19.95
C ARG A 136 -6.41 -3.65 18.69
N HIS A 137 -6.96 -4.83 18.82
CA HIS A 137 -7.55 -5.57 17.71
C HIS A 137 -8.83 -4.87 17.24
N VAL A 138 -8.91 -4.52 15.95
CA VAL A 138 -9.97 -3.68 15.38
C VAL A 138 -11.39 -4.25 15.59
N LEU A 139 -11.56 -5.59 15.62
CA LEU A 139 -12.86 -6.23 15.81
C LEU A 139 -13.25 -6.41 17.29
N THR A 140 -12.28 -6.59 18.19
CA THR A 140 -12.58 -6.97 19.59
C THR A 140 -12.20 -5.90 20.60
N GLY A 141 -11.45 -4.88 20.21
CA GLY A 141 -10.92 -3.84 21.10
C GLY A 141 -9.86 -4.33 22.10
N ARG A 142 -9.57 -5.63 22.15
CA ARG A 142 -8.62 -6.24 23.10
C ARG A 142 -7.18 -5.89 22.71
N ALA A 143 -6.32 -5.74 23.71
CA ALA A 143 -4.89 -5.62 23.46
C ALA A 143 -4.33 -6.91 22.88
N VAL A 144 -3.49 -6.78 21.84
CA VAL A 144 -2.89 -7.91 21.11
C VAL A 144 -1.38 -7.68 20.96
N PRO A 145 -0.58 -8.73 20.72
CA PRO A 145 0.83 -8.59 20.41
C PRO A 145 1.06 -7.70 19.18
N ALA A 146 2.16 -6.96 19.16
CA ALA A 146 2.54 -6.16 18.01
C ALA A 146 2.78 -7.06 16.79
N GLY A 147 2.28 -6.64 15.62
CA GLY A 147 2.33 -7.42 14.38
C GLY A 147 1.13 -8.35 14.17
N THR A 148 0.18 -8.41 15.11
CA THR A 148 -1.08 -9.13 14.89
C THR A 148 -1.91 -8.43 13.80
N SER A 149 -2.38 -9.18 12.80
CA SER A 149 -3.27 -8.66 11.75
C SER A 149 -4.50 -8.00 12.36
N GLY A 150 -4.81 -6.77 11.93
CA GLY A 150 -5.88 -5.96 12.50
C GLY A 150 -5.56 -5.33 13.86
N GLY A 151 -4.32 -5.40 14.32
CA GLY A 151 -3.85 -4.69 15.52
C GLY A 151 -3.51 -3.23 15.22
N MET A 152 -4.26 -2.29 15.76
CA MET A 152 -4.11 -0.84 15.52
C MET A 152 -3.61 -0.10 16.75
N THR A 153 -2.80 0.93 16.53
CA THR A 153 -2.37 1.87 17.56
C THR A 153 -2.74 3.30 17.15
N TRP A 154 -2.97 4.20 18.12
CA TRP A 154 -3.27 5.60 17.80
C TRP A 154 -2.15 6.27 16.97
N ARG A 155 -0.88 5.94 17.26
CA ARG A 155 0.27 6.43 16.48
C ARG A 155 0.22 5.92 15.04
N GLY A 156 -0.10 4.63 14.86
CA GLY A 156 -0.29 4.04 13.55
C GLY A 156 -1.45 4.70 12.80
N THR A 157 -2.59 4.90 13.47
CA THR A 157 -3.76 5.56 12.87
C THR A 157 -3.43 6.98 12.41
N LEU A 158 -2.69 7.75 13.22
CA LEU A 158 -2.22 9.08 12.82
C LEU A 158 -1.24 9.00 11.64
N GLY A 159 -0.29 8.05 11.69
CA GLY A 159 0.64 7.81 10.57
C GLY A 159 -0.10 7.52 9.26
N GLY A 160 -1.14 6.69 9.32
CA GLY A 160 -1.97 6.40 8.15
C GLY A 160 -2.69 7.63 7.59
N LEU A 161 -3.26 8.47 8.46
CA LEU A 161 -3.88 9.72 8.02
C LEU A 161 -2.88 10.66 7.32
N VAL A 162 -1.69 10.82 7.90
CA VAL A 162 -0.60 11.65 7.33
C VAL A 162 -0.12 11.05 6.00
N GLY A 163 0.07 9.72 5.92
CA GLY A 163 0.48 9.03 4.69
C GLY A 163 -0.51 9.21 3.55
N ALA A 164 -1.81 9.09 3.83
CA ALA A 164 -2.87 9.37 2.86
C ALA A 164 -2.83 10.82 2.38
N TRP A 165 -2.75 11.77 3.33
CA TRP A 165 -2.73 13.20 3.03
C TRP A 165 -1.53 13.60 2.17
N VAL A 166 -0.31 13.20 2.55
CA VAL A 166 0.92 13.53 1.80
C VAL A 166 0.88 12.94 0.38
N THR A 167 0.37 11.72 0.24
CA THR A 167 0.26 11.08 -1.08
C THR A 167 -0.78 11.78 -1.96
N ALA A 168 -1.95 12.12 -1.42
CA ALA A 168 -2.99 12.83 -2.14
C ALA A 168 -2.57 14.27 -2.51
N ALA A 169 -1.74 14.91 -1.67
CA ALA A 169 -1.23 16.27 -1.92
C ALA A 169 -0.40 16.38 -3.21
N ALA A 170 0.25 15.30 -3.64
CA ALA A 170 0.98 15.28 -4.91
C ALA A 170 0.06 15.44 -6.14
N GLY A 171 -1.22 15.13 -6.02
CA GLY A 171 -2.24 15.36 -7.06
C GLY A 171 -2.92 16.74 -7.01
N LEU A 172 -2.67 17.53 -5.95
CA LEU A 172 -3.31 18.83 -5.70
C LEU A 172 -3.24 19.83 -6.87
N PRO A 173 -2.10 19.96 -7.59
CA PRO A 173 -1.99 20.97 -8.65
C PRO A 173 -2.98 20.80 -9.81
N THR A 174 -3.51 19.58 -9.99
CA THR A 174 -4.48 19.29 -11.07
C THR A 174 -5.87 18.96 -10.53
N GLY A 175 -5.92 18.18 -9.45
CA GLY A 175 -7.19 17.73 -8.87
C GLY A 175 -7.80 18.69 -7.85
N GLY A 176 -7.05 19.72 -7.43
CA GLY A 176 -7.49 20.71 -6.47
C GLY A 176 -7.76 20.16 -5.06
N VAL A 177 -8.34 21.02 -4.24
CA VAL A 177 -8.73 20.67 -2.85
C VAL A 177 -9.71 19.48 -2.78
N PRO A 178 -10.67 19.32 -3.71
CA PRO A 178 -11.56 18.16 -3.71
C PRO A 178 -10.81 16.83 -3.83
N LEU A 179 -9.80 16.72 -4.72
CA LEU A 179 -8.98 15.52 -4.84
C LEU A 179 -8.16 15.27 -3.55
N LEU A 180 -7.57 16.31 -2.97
CA LEU A 180 -6.82 16.20 -1.72
C LEU A 180 -7.70 15.68 -0.59
N ALA A 181 -8.88 16.27 -0.39
CA ALA A 181 -9.80 15.87 0.66
C ALA A 181 -10.32 14.44 0.45
N ALA A 182 -10.79 14.13 -0.76
CA ALA A 182 -11.29 12.81 -1.11
C ALA A 182 -10.18 11.76 -1.01
N GLY A 183 -9.00 12.01 -1.59
CA GLY A 183 -7.86 11.08 -1.53
C GLY A 183 -7.39 10.80 -0.12
N THR A 184 -7.37 11.83 0.75
CA THR A 184 -7.05 11.66 2.17
C THR A 184 -8.08 10.78 2.89
N GLY A 185 -9.36 11.08 2.72
CA GLY A 185 -10.45 10.31 3.32
C GLY A 185 -10.50 8.86 2.83
N ILE A 186 -10.38 8.66 1.51
CA ILE A 186 -10.34 7.34 0.88
C ILE A 186 -9.14 6.53 1.38
N GLY A 187 -7.95 7.14 1.40
CA GLY A 187 -6.75 6.47 1.88
C GLY A 187 -6.88 6.02 3.34
N PHE A 188 -7.39 6.90 4.19
CA PHE A 188 -7.62 6.59 5.60
C PHE A 188 -8.65 5.47 5.79
N CYS A 189 -9.81 5.54 5.10
CA CYS A 189 -10.82 4.49 5.16
C CYS A 189 -10.31 3.17 4.55
N GLY A 190 -9.48 3.23 3.49
CA GLY A 190 -8.85 2.07 2.89
C GLY A 190 -7.90 1.34 3.84
N MET A 191 -7.12 2.06 4.63
CA MET A 191 -6.29 1.49 5.71
C MET A 191 -7.17 0.82 6.79
N LEU A 192 -8.30 1.42 7.17
CA LEU A 192 -9.21 0.79 8.13
C LEU A 192 -9.82 -0.49 7.55
N LEU A 193 -10.18 -0.49 6.26
CA LEU A 193 -10.67 -1.67 5.55
C LEU A 193 -9.60 -2.77 5.51
N ASP A 194 -8.33 -2.43 5.22
CA ASP A 194 -7.20 -3.36 5.26
C ASP A 194 -7.07 -4.03 6.63
N SER A 195 -7.04 -3.23 7.70
CA SER A 195 -6.98 -3.72 9.07
C SER A 195 -8.18 -4.60 9.42
N TRP A 196 -9.37 -4.26 8.96
CA TRP A 196 -10.59 -5.04 9.19
C TRP A 196 -10.55 -6.38 8.45
N LEU A 197 -10.18 -6.39 7.17
CA LEU A 197 -10.03 -7.61 6.36
C LEU A 197 -8.94 -8.51 6.94
N GLY A 198 -7.81 -7.93 7.35
CA GLY A 198 -6.73 -8.63 8.00
C GLY A 198 -7.19 -9.33 9.29
N ALA A 199 -7.93 -8.61 10.14
CA ALA A 199 -8.46 -9.14 11.38
C ALA A 199 -9.51 -10.24 11.17
N ALA A 200 -10.41 -10.04 10.19
CA ALA A 200 -11.57 -10.92 9.98
C ALA A 200 -11.22 -12.18 9.21
N ALA A 201 -10.37 -12.10 8.20
CA ALA A 201 -10.29 -13.12 7.17
C ALA A 201 -8.88 -13.55 6.76
N GLN A 202 -7.81 -12.81 7.09
CA GLN A 202 -6.44 -13.16 6.68
C GLN A 202 -6.02 -14.54 7.18
N GLY A 203 -5.34 -15.31 6.31
CA GLY A 203 -4.82 -16.63 6.64
C GLY A 203 -3.75 -16.56 7.73
N ARG A 204 -3.93 -17.34 8.79
CA ARG A 204 -3.01 -17.46 9.93
C ARG A 204 -2.36 -18.83 9.93
N PHE A 205 -1.07 -18.83 10.18
CA PHE A 205 -0.26 -20.05 10.16
C PHE A 205 0.56 -20.15 11.44
N HIS A 206 1.04 -21.37 11.73
CA HIS A 206 1.89 -21.67 12.87
C HIS A 206 3.06 -22.55 12.43
N CYS A 207 4.26 -22.23 12.83
CA CYS A 207 5.45 -23.05 12.55
C CYS A 207 5.62 -24.10 13.63
N PRO A 208 5.48 -25.40 13.33
CA PRO A 208 5.60 -26.45 14.35
C PRO A 208 7.04 -26.62 14.87
N ALA A 209 8.05 -26.24 14.09
CA ALA A 209 9.44 -26.38 14.50
C ALA A 209 9.94 -25.25 15.41
N CYS A 210 9.41 -24.04 15.25
CA CYS A 210 9.81 -22.88 16.05
C CYS A 210 8.77 -22.52 17.12
N ASP A 211 7.65 -23.21 17.14
CA ASP A 211 6.48 -22.91 18.00
C ASP A 211 6.05 -21.43 17.92
N ALA A 212 6.02 -20.88 16.68
CA ALA A 212 5.82 -19.47 16.43
C ALA A 212 4.70 -19.22 15.42
N PRO A 213 3.88 -18.16 15.62
CA PRO A 213 2.92 -17.73 14.61
C PRO A 213 3.65 -17.22 13.34
N SER A 214 3.03 -17.40 12.18
CA SER A 214 3.53 -16.97 10.88
C SER A 214 2.37 -16.52 9.99
N GLU A 215 2.63 -15.55 9.10
CA GLU A 215 1.71 -15.18 8.02
C GLU A 215 2.01 -15.92 6.72
N TRP A 216 3.03 -16.81 6.73
CA TRP A 216 3.55 -17.49 5.55
C TRP A 216 3.34 -18.98 5.61
N ARG A 217 3.11 -19.59 4.43
CA ARG A 217 3.03 -21.05 4.28
C ARG A 217 4.36 -21.76 4.53
N ARG A 218 5.48 -21.05 4.45
CA ARG A 218 6.81 -21.53 4.76
C ARG A 218 7.50 -20.55 5.69
N HIS A 219 7.81 -21.00 6.89
CA HIS A 219 8.50 -20.18 7.88
C HIS A 219 9.95 -19.91 7.46
N ARG A 220 10.57 -18.84 7.96
CA ARG A 220 11.98 -18.50 7.69
C ARG A 220 12.97 -19.60 8.03
N CYS A 221 12.66 -20.52 8.94
CA CYS A 221 13.47 -21.71 9.23
C CYS A 221 13.39 -22.77 8.13
N GLY A 222 12.65 -22.54 7.04
CA GLY A 222 12.49 -23.45 5.91
C GLY A 222 11.38 -24.50 6.07
N ILE A 223 10.74 -24.61 7.23
CA ILE A 223 9.69 -25.58 7.50
C ILE A 223 8.33 -25.07 7.00
N GLN A 224 7.51 -25.99 6.47
CA GLN A 224 6.11 -25.69 6.13
C GLN A 224 5.30 -25.43 7.40
N THR A 225 4.48 -24.38 7.36
CA THR A 225 3.62 -24.00 8.47
C THR A 225 2.27 -24.69 8.39
N LEU A 226 1.63 -24.86 9.53
CA LEU A 226 0.27 -25.37 9.66
C LEU A 226 -0.70 -24.18 9.57
N HIS A 227 -1.76 -24.34 8.78
CA HIS A 227 -2.84 -23.36 8.72
C HIS A 227 -3.72 -23.47 9.96
N VAL A 228 -3.83 -22.39 10.73
CA VAL A 228 -4.53 -22.38 12.03
C VAL A 228 -5.78 -21.49 12.04
N GLY A 229 -6.08 -20.77 10.96
CA GLY A 229 -7.31 -19.98 10.85
C GLY A 229 -7.32 -18.99 9.71
N GLY A 230 -8.46 -18.37 9.48
CA GLY A 230 -8.67 -17.45 8.36
C GLY A 230 -8.78 -18.17 7.00
N ILE A 231 -8.79 -17.41 5.93
CA ILE A 231 -8.87 -17.91 4.55
C ILE A 231 -7.44 -18.18 4.06
N ARG A 232 -7.10 -19.42 3.77
CA ARG A 232 -5.73 -19.86 3.48
C ARG A 232 -5.00 -19.10 2.37
N TRP A 233 -5.72 -18.64 1.35
CA TRP A 233 -5.13 -17.90 0.22
C TRP A 233 -5.09 -16.38 0.45
N LEU A 234 -5.85 -15.88 1.41
CA LEU A 234 -5.91 -14.45 1.71
C LEU A 234 -4.67 -14.05 2.53
N THR A 235 -3.60 -13.78 1.81
CA THR A 235 -2.33 -13.28 2.37
C THR A 235 -2.42 -11.78 2.64
N ASN A 236 -1.45 -11.22 3.35
CA ASN A 236 -1.34 -9.78 3.53
C ASN A 236 -1.30 -9.01 2.18
N ASP A 237 -0.58 -9.53 1.19
CA ASP A 237 -0.56 -8.91 -0.15
C ASP A 237 -1.94 -8.93 -0.81
N ALA A 238 -2.72 -10.01 -0.62
CA ALA A 238 -4.08 -10.09 -1.15
C ALA A 238 -5.03 -9.10 -0.44
N VAL A 239 -4.89 -8.91 0.88
CA VAL A 239 -5.63 -7.91 1.67
C VAL A 239 -5.31 -6.51 1.16
N ASN A 240 -4.02 -6.17 1.02
CA ASN A 240 -3.57 -4.90 0.45
C ASN A 240 -4.13 -4.65 -0.97
N GLY A 241 -4.12 -5.70 -1.83
CA GLY A 241 -4.69 -5.63 -3.17
C GLY A 241 -6.19 -5.33 -3.17
N LEU A 242 -6.95 -5.95 -2.27
CA LEU A 242 -8.38 -5.68 -2.10
C LEU A 242 -8.62 -4.25 -1.57
N ALA A 243 -7.86 -3.81 -0.56
CA ALA A 243 -8.00 -2.48 0.01
C ALA A 243 -7.65 -1.39 -1.01
N THR A 244 -6.55 -1.55 -1.77
CA THR A 244 -6.17 -0.60 -2.83
C THR A 244 -7.15 -0.59 -4.00
N THR A 245 -7.76 -1.73 -4.34
CA THR A 245 -8.82 -1.81 -5.34
C THR A 245 -10.07 -1.08 -4.87
N ALA A 246 -10.46 -1.25 -3.61
CA ALA A 246 -11.55 -0.47 -3.01
C ALA A 246 -11.24 1.04 -3.01
N GLY A 247 -10.01 1.42 -2.71
CA GLY A 247 -9.54 2.81 -2.80
C GLY A 247 -9.62 3.38 -4.22
N ALA A 248 -9.22 2.59 -5.24
CA ALA A 248 -9.36 2.97 -6.64
C ALA A 248 -10.81 3.22 -7.04
N PHE A 249 -11.70 2.30 -6.66
CA PHE A 249 -13.13 2.41 -6.92
C PHE A 249 -13.76 3.61 -6.19
N ALA A 250 -13.38 3.84 -4.94
CA ALA A 250 -13.83 5.03 -4.19
C ALA A 250 -13.34 6.33 -4.83
N GLY A 251 -12.13 6.36 -5.39
CA GLY A 251 -11.62 7.47 -6.18
C GLY A 251 -12.46 7.76 -7.43
N TRP A 252 -12.88 6.71 -8.14
CA TRP A 252 -13.81 6.82 -9.26
C TRP A 252 -15.16 7.39 -8.85
N LEU A 253 -15.73 6.93 -7.73
CA LEU A 253 -16.98 7.46 -7.19
C LEU A 253 -16.85 8.92 -6.77
N ALA A 254 -15.76 9.27 -6.06
CA ALA A 254 -15.51 10.63 -5.62
C ALA A 254 -15.41 11.61 -6.80
N TRP A 255 -14.78 11.21 -7.90
CA TRP A 255 -14.80 11.98 -9.14
C TRP A 255 -16.23 12.28 -9.59
N ARG A 256 -17.09 11.26 -9.66
CA ARG A 256 -18.49 11.41 -10.08
C ARG A 256 -19.30 12.38 -9.20
N CYS A 257 -18.96 12.46 -7.92
CA CYS A 257 -19.64 13.35 -6.97
C CYS A 257 -19.07 14.77 -6.96
N CYS A 258 -17.78 14.94 -7.26
CA CYS A 258 -17.08 16.22 -7.12
C CYS A 258 -16.84 16.94 -8.45
N SER A 259 -17.03 16.27 -9.61
CA SER A 259 -16.91 16.94 -10.91
C SER A 259 -18.20 17.69 -11.22
N PRO A 260 -18.10 18.98 -11.62
CA PRO A 260 -19.26 19.65 -12.19
C PRO A 260 -19.69 18.91 -13.45
N SER A 261 -20.97 18.67 -13.57
CA SER A 261 -21.65 18.14 -14.76
C SER A 261 -21.46 19.04 -15.97
#